data_9df68161eacefac525117bc258e3385e
#
_entry.id   9df68161eacefac525117bc258e3385e
#
_cell.length_a   1.000
_cell.length_b   1.000
_cell.length_c   1.000
_cell.angle_alpha   90.00
_cell.angle_beta   90.00
_cell.angle_gamma   90.00
#
_symmetry.space_group_name_H-M   'P 1'
#
loop_
_entity.id
_entity.type
_entity.pdbx_description
1 polymer ?
#
loop_
_entity_poly.entity_id
_entity_poly.type
_entity_poly.pdbx_seq_one_letter_code
_entity_poly.pdbx_strand_id
1 'polypeptide(L)'
;SASIASVHQALDAGVNWIDTAAIYGHGHAERVVGKAIQDRRDDVLIATKCGRVWEGESREIGKSLRRESVHREVDVSLQRLGIDCIDLYQIHWPEPDEEIEEGWGAVAELVEAGKIRYAGVSNFNMEQLKRIQPIHPVTSLQPPYSMLRREVEEEILPYCRENQIGIVAYSPMQAGLLTGRFSKERVQNLTA
;
A
#
# COMPACT_ATOMS: atom_id res chain seq x y z
N SER A 1 -4.49 11.88 19.98
CA SER A 1 -3.05 12.04 19.74
C SER A 1 -2.81 13.05 18.63
N ALA A 2 -1.58 13.58 18.52
CA ALA A 2 -1.20 14.51 17.44
C ALA A 2 -1.46 13.91 16.06
N SER A 3 -1.14 12.63 15.86
CA SER A 3 -1.38 11.91 14.60
C SER A 3 -2.87 11.88 14.21
N ILE A 4 -3.77 11.63 15.16
CA ILE A 4 -5.21 11.66 14.90
C ILE A 4 -5.66 13.07 14.49
N ALA A 5 -5.17 14.11 15.19
CA ALA A 5 -5.49 15.50 14.84
C ALA A 5 -5.01 15.86 13.42
N SER A 6 -3.82 15.39 13.01
CA SER A 6 -3.31 15.59 11.65
C SER A 6 -4.18 14.90 10.60
N VAL A 7 -4.65 13.68 10.86
CA VAL A 7 -5.60 12.99 9.97
C VAL A 7 -6.90 13.79 9.84
N HIS A 8 -7.47 14.24 10.96
CA HIS A 8 -8.71 15.04 10.93
C HIS A 8 -8.53 16.34 10.13
N GLN A 9 -7.42 17.07 10.33
CA GLN A 9 -7.12 18.27 9.54
C GLN A 9 -7.02 17.99 8.04
N ALA A 10 -6.42 16.86 7.65
CA ALA A 10 -6.33 16.47 6.26
C ALA A 10 -7.73 16.17 5.67
N LEU A 11 -8.56 15.42 6.39
CA LEU A 11 -9.96 15.15 5.98
C LEU A 11 -10.78 16.44 5.88
N ASP A 12 -10.64 17.37 6.83
CA ASP A 12 -11.33 18.65 6.83
C ASP A 12 -10.86 19.57 5.68
N ALA A 13 -9.63 19.36 5.19
CA ALA A 13 -9.09 20.02 4.00
C ALA A 13 -9.51 19.32 2.67
N GLY A 14 -10.35 18.29 2.72
CA GLY A 14 -10.84 17.56 1.55
C GLY A 14 -9.98 16.39 1.09
N VAL A 15 -8.94 15.99 1.83
CA VAL A 15 -8.21 14.75 1.57
C VAL A 15 -9.13 13.58 1.90
N ASN A 16 -9.37 12.71 0.94
CA ASN A 16 -10.28 11.56 1.08
C ASN A 16 -9.61 10.21 0.84
N TRP A 17 -8.29 10.15 0.92
CA TRP A 17 -7.51 8.93 0.73
C TRP A 17 -6.46 8.80 1.82
N ILE A 18 -6.44 7.65 2.51
CA ILE A 18 -5.40 7.30 3.47
C ILE A 18 -4.72 6.01 3.00
N ASP A 19 -3.40 6.08 2.76
CA ASP A 19 -2.56 4.94 2.44
C ASP A 19 -1.73 4.55 3.67
N THR A 20 -1.86 3.30 4.09
CA THR A 20 -1.12 2.71 5.20
C THR A 20 -0.60 1.32 4.84
N ALA A 21 -0.01 0.61 5.77
CA ALA A 21 0.35 -0.79 5.65
C ALA A 21 0.47 -1.45 7.02
N ALA A 22 0.18 -2.75 7.08
CA ALA A 22 0.31 -3.54 8.29
C ALA A 22 1.71 -3.43 8.92
N ILE A 23 2.76 -3.40 8.08
CA ILE A 23 4.14 -3.30 8.53
C ILE A 23 4.49 -1.94 9.17
N TYR A 24 3.75 -0.87 8.91
CA TYR A 24 4.08 0.45 9.45
C TYR A 24 3.87 0.48 10.97
N GLY A 25 4.99 0.45 11.70
CA GLY A 25 5.02 0.35 13.15
C GLY A 25 4.35 -0.92 13.67
N HIS A 26 4.46 -2.05 12.95
CA HIS A 26 3.89 -3.35 13.35
C HIS A 26 2.39 -3.25 13.69
N GLY A 27 1.61 -2.69 12.77
CA GLY A 27 0.18 -2.47 12.90
C GLY A 27 -0.21 -1.22 13.71
N HIS A 28 0.75 -0.43 14.20
CA HIS A 28 0.44 0.80 14.93
C HIS A 28 -0.24 1.84 14.03
N ALA A 29 0.23 2.00 12.79
CA ALA A 29 -0.34 2.96 11.84
C ALA A 29 -1.80 2.63 11.53
N GLU A 30 -2.14 1.36 11.28
CA GLU A 30 -3.53 0.93 11.05
C GLU A 30 -4.43 1.24 12.27
N ARG A 31 -3.94 0.98 13.51
CA ARG A 31 -4.69 1.33 14.73
C ARG A 31 -4.91 2.83 14.91
N VAL A 32 -3.94 3.65 14.52
CA VAL A 32 -4.09 5.12 14.55
C VAL A 32 -5.11 5.58 13.51
N VAL A 33 -5.03 5.05 12.30
CA VAL A 33 -6.00 5.33 11.23
C VAL A 33 -7.40 4.90 11.67
N GLY A 34 -7.59 3.68 12.16
CA GLY A 34 -8.88 3.18 12.64
C GLY A 34 -9.52 4.09 13.67
N LYS A 35 -8.73 4.56 14.67
CA LYS A 35 -9.23 5.54 15.65
C LYS A 35 -9.59 6.90 15.04
N ALA A 36 -8.86 7.32 14.03
CA ALA A 36 -9.09 8.62 13.40
C ALA A 36 -10.35 8.64 12.51
N ILE A 37 -10.73 7.50 11.94
CA ILE A 37 -11.86 7.39 11.01
C ILE A 37 -13.16 6.86 11.66
N GLN A 38 -13.15 6.56 12.95
CA GLN A 38 -14.25 5.87 13.65
C GLN A 38 -15.62 6.51 13.37
N ASP A 39 -15.69 7.84 13.34
CA ASP A 39 -16.91 8.60 13.08
C ASP A 39 -16.93 9.22 11.66
N ARG A 40 -15.97 8.85 10.79
CA ARG A 40 -15.75 9.45 9.46
C ARG A 40 -15.42 8.41 8.39
N ARG A 41 -15.82 7.18 8.59
CA ARG A 41 -15.49 6.07 7.66
C ARG A 41 -15.96 6.33 6.24
N ASP A 42 -17.10 6.94 6.06
CA ASP A 42 -17.70 7.21 4.75
C ASP A 42 -17.06 8.38 4.01
N ASP A 43 -16.25 9.20 4.71
CA ASP A 43 -15.57 10.35 4.13
C ASP A 43 -14.23 9.97 3.45
N VAL A 44 -13.76 8.71 3.60
CA VAL A 44 -12.38 8.35 3.26
C VAL A 44 -12.25 6.97 2.66
N LEU A 45 -11.38 6.85 1.67
CA LEU A 45 -10.91 5.59 1.10
C LEU A 45 -9.67 5.11 1.86
N ILE A 46 -9.69 3.88 2.32
CA ILE A 46 -8.60 3.27 3.07
C ILE A 46 -7.86 2.27 2.19
N ALA A 47 -6.56 2.52 1.99
CA ALA A 47 -5.65 1.59 1.37
C ALA A 47 -4.69 1.01 2.42
N THR A 48 -4.52 -0.32 2.43
CA THR A 48 -3.48 -1.01 3.22
C THR A 48 -2.89 -2.18 2.45
N LYS A 49 -1.91 -2.89 3.02
CA LYS A 49 -1.07 -3.81 2.27
C LYS A 49 -0.73 -5.08 3.05
N CYS A 50 -0.53 -6.20 2.33
CA CYS A 50 -0.08 -7.50 2.85
C CYS A 50 1.30 -7.93 2.31
N GLY A 51 1.73 -9.12 2.73
CA GLY A 51 2.95 -9.77 2.25
C GLY A 51 4.20 -9.43 3.05
N ARG A 52 4.05 -8.68 4.15
CA ARG A 52 5.12 -8.40 5.12
C ARG A 52 4.66 -8.88 6.49
N VAL A 53 5.20 -10.00 6.93
CA VAL A 53 4.75 -10.71 8.13
C VAL A 53 5.79 -10.64 9.25
N TRP A 54 5.33 -10.75 10.47
CA TRP A 54 6.18 -10.85 11.68
C TRP A 54 5.46 -11.66 12.74
N GLU A 55 6.21 -12.24 13.67
CA GLU A 55 5.68 -13.03 14.78
C GLU A 55 5.85 -12.32 16.10
N GLY A 56 4.77 -12.26 16.89
CA GLY A 56 4.76 -11.69 18.23
C GLY A 56 5.36 -10.29 18.29
N GLU A 57 6.33 -10.10 19.19
CA GLU A 57 7.07 -8.84 19.35
C GLU A 57 8.37 -8.78 18.52
N SER A 58 8.61 -9.76 17.67
CA SER A 58 9.79 -9.80 16.81
C SER A 58 9.84 -8.55 15.92
N ARG A 59 11.03 -7.99 15.77
CA ARG A 59 11.31 -6.94 14.80
C ARG A 59 11.74 -7.49 13.45
N GLU A 60 11.91 -8.80 13.36
CA GLU A 60 12.28 -9.47 12.14
C GLU A 60 11.06 -9.56 11.22
N ILE A 61 11.21 -9.04 10.00
CA ILE A 61 10.14 -8.97 9.02
C ILE A 61 10.35 -10.08 8.01
N GLY A 62 9.45 -11.05 8.00
CA GLY A 62 9.34 -12.08 6.99
C GLY A 62 8.58 -11.62 5.75
N LYS A 63 8.55 -12.50 4.76
CA LYS A 63 7.84 -12.31 3.49
C LYS A 63 7.00 -13.55 3.26
N SER A 64 5.71 -13.38 2.95
CA SER A 64 4.86 -14.48 2.53
C SER A 64 3.68 -13.96 1.72
N LEU A 65 3.44 -14.59 0.58
CA LEU A 65 2.25 -14.38 -0.24
C LEU A 65 1.39 -15.66 -0.30
N ARG A 66 1.64 -16.62 0.58
CA ARG A 66 0.81 -17.81 0.68
C ARG A 66 -0.63 -17.44 1.03
N ARG A 67 -1.56 -18.16 0.44
CA ARG A 67 -3.00 -17.93 0.59
C ARG A 67 -3.41 -17.75 2.06
N GLU A 68 -2.98 -18.65 2.94
CA GLU A 68 -3.30 -18.61 4.36
C GLU A 68 -2.76 -17.35 5.07
N SER A 69 -1.57 -16.89 4.66
CA SER A 69 -0.97 -15.66 5.18
C SER A 69 -1.79 -14.45 4.78
N VAL A 70 -2.13 -14.31 3.50
CA VAL A 70 -2.91 -13.19 2.96
C VAL A 70 -4.28 -13.09 3.63
N HIS A 71 -4.98 -14.23 3.81
CA HIS A 71 -6.27 -14.28 4.51
C HIS A 71 -6.15 -13.86 5.98
N ARG A 72 -5.11 -14.34 6.68
CA ARG A 72 -4.86 -13.93 8.08
C ARG A 72 -4.51 -12.45 8.19
N GLU A 73 -3.68 -11.95 7.30
CA GLU A 73 -3.24 -10.54 7.30
C GLU A 73 -4.41 -9.59 7.10
N VAL A 74 -5.35 -9.86 6.18
CA VAL A 74 -6.52 -9.01 5.96
C VAL A 74 -7.41 -8.97 7.20
N ASP A 75 -7.65 -10.11 7.86
CA ASP A 75 -8.51 -10.17 9.05
C ASP A 75 -7.90 -9.35 10.20
N VAL A 76 -6.59 -9.42 10.37
CA VAL A 76 -5.87 -8.61 11.36
C VAL A 76 -5.89 -7.12 10.99
N SER A 77 -5.77 -6.77 9.71
CA SER A 77 -5.86 -5.38 9.24
C SER A 77 -7.25 -4.80 9.46
N LEU A 78 -8.32 -5.54 9.12
CA LEU A 78 -9.71 -5.14 9.38
C LEU A 78 -9.95 -4.89 10.88
N GLN A 79 -9.45 -5.80 11.74
CA GLN A 79 -9.54 -5.63 13.19
C GLN A 79 -8.80 -4.37 13.70
N ARG A 80 -7.59 -4.10 13.20
CA ARG A 80 -6.81 -2.93 13.61
C ARG A 80 -7.43 -1.61 13.16
N LEU A 81 -7.98 -1.62 11.94
CA LEU A 81 -8.67 -0.47 11.36
C LEU A 81 -10.07 -0.27 11.97
N GLY A 82 -10.68 -1.31 12.55
CA GLY A 82 -12.04 -1.27 13.10
C GLY A 82 -13.10 -1.08 12.01
N ILE A 83 -12.90 -1.71 10.83
CA ILE A 83 -13.80 -1.64 9.68
C ILE A 83 -14.10 -3.05 9.16
N ASP A 84 -15.21 -3.21 8.45
CA ASP A 84 -15.63 -4.51 7.90
C ASP A 84 -15.13 -4.73 6.47
N CYS A 85 -14.74 -3.66 5.76
CA CYS A 85 -14.27 -3.72 4.37
C CYS A 85 -13.18 -2.66 4.13
N ILE A 86 -12.05 -3.09 3.55
CA ILE A 86 -10.95 -2.22 3.10
C ILE A 86 -11.26 -1.77 1.67
N ASP A 87 -11.06 -0.49 1.35
CA ASP A 87 -11.34 0.01 0.00
C ASP A 87 -10.31 -0.48 -1.02
N LEU A 88 -9.01 -0.41 -0.73
CA LEU A 88 -7.96 -0.96 -1.58
C LEU A 88 -6.99 -1.80 -0.76
N TYR A 89 -6.86 -3.09 -1.12
CA TYR A 89 -5.89 -3.99 -0.51
C TYR A 89 -4.80 -4.36 -1.50
N GLN A 90 -3.53 -4.23 -1.12
CA GLN A 90 -2.42 -4.33 -2.04
C GLN A 90 -1.40 -5.37 -1.60
N ILE A 91 -0.85 -6.14 -2.54
CA ILE A 91 0.41 -6.82 -2.28
C ILE A 91 1.50 -5.75 -2.21
N HIS A 92 2.21 -5.65 -1.07
CA HIS A 92 3.18 -4.59 -0.81
C HIS A 92 4.44 -4.71 -1.67
N TRP A 93 4.92 -5.93 -1.83
CA TRP A 93 6.06 -6.30 -2.67
C TRP A 93 5.82 -7.66 -3.29
N PRO A 94 6.24 -7.88 -4.55
CA PRO A 94 6.12 -9.18 -5.20
C PRO A 94 7.18 -10.17 -4.69
N GLU A 95 7.10 -10.51 -3.41
CA GLU A 95 8.09 -11.34 -2.72
C GLU A 95 7.44 -12.25 -1.69
N PRO A 96 7.73 -13.57 -1.71
CA PRO A 96 8.59 -14.29 -2.66
C PRO A 96 7.97 -14.37 -4.07
N ASP A 97 8.82 -14.33 -5.12
CA ASP A 97 8.32 -14.31 -6.51
C ASP A 97 7.53 -15.57 -6.89
N GLU A 98 7.92 -16.71 -6.36
CA GLU A 98 7.25 -18.00 -6.56
C GLU A 98 5.85 -18.09 -5.91
N GLU A 99 5.50 -17.17 -5.01
CA GLU A 99 4.20 -17.14 -4.33
C GLU A 99 3.25 -16.06 -4.92
N ILE A 100 3.66 -15.32 -5.96
CA ILE A 100 2.90 -14.16 -6.46
C ILE A 100 1.51 -14.57 -6.96
N GLU A 101 1.40 -15.62 -7.77
CA GLU A 101 0.12 -16.06 -8.32
C GLU A 101 -0.81 -16.60 -7.24
N GLU A 102 -0.28 -17.36 -6.28
CA GLU A 102 -1.03 -17.84 -5.13
C GLU A 102 -1.57 -16.66 -4.29
N GLY A 103 -0.69 -15.71 -3.98
CA GLY A 103 -1.06 -14.52 -3.20
C GLY A 103 -2.08 -13.65 -3.92
N TRP A 104 -1.95 -13.50 -5.24
CA TRP A 104 -2.92 -12.73 -6.01
C TRP A 104 -4.28 -13.43 -6.11
N GLY A 105 -4.29 -14.76 -6.26
CA GLY A 105 -5.51 -15.57 -6.17
C GLY A 105 -6.20 -15.39 -4.81
N ALA A 106 -5.43 -15.40 -3.72
CA ALA A 106 -5.97 -15.16 -2.39
C ALA A 106 -6.58 -13.74 -2.27
N VAL A 107 -5.94 -12.71 -2.83
CA VAL A 107 -6.50 -11.35 -2.84
C VAL A 107 -7.81 -11.29 -3.65
N ALA A 108 -7.92 -12.01 -4.77
CA ALA A 108 -9.17 -12.12 -5.53
C ALA A 108 -10.31 -12.73 -4.69
N GLU A 109 -10.03 -13.80 -3.93
CA GLU A 109 -11.00 -14.39 -3.00
C GLU A 109 -11.49 -13.42 -1.93
N LEU A 110 -10.64 -12.46 -1.49
CA LEU A 110 -11.05 -11.44 -0.54
C LEU A 110 -12.02 -10.43 -1.14
N VAL A 111 -11.92 -10.13 -2.44
CA VAL A 111 -12.91 -9.33 -3.18
C VAL A 111 -14.25 -10.07 -3.21
N GLU A 112 -14.24 -11.35 -3.57
CA GLU A 112 -15.46 -12.18 -3.62
C GLU A 112 -16.11 -12.31 -2.24
N ALA A 113 -15.29 -12.39 -1.18
CA ALA A 113 -15.77 -12.47 0.21
C ALA A 113 -16.27 -11.10 0.75
N GLY A 114 -16.12 -9.99 0.00
CA GLY A 114 -16.50 -8.65 0.42
C GLY A 114 -15.62 -8.03 1.52
N LYS A 115 -14.48 -8.63 1.84
CA LYS A 115 -13.52 -8.10 2.81
C LYS A 115 -12.73 -6.90 2.27
N ILE A 116 -12.58 -6.83 0.95
CA ILE A 116 -11.95 -5.72 0.25
C ILE A 116 -12.80 -5.32 -0.97
N ARG A 117 -12.77 -4.04 -1.36
CA ARG A 117 -13.49 -3.58 -2.57
C ARG A 117 -12.66 -3.72 -3.83
N TYR A 118 -11.39 -3.33 -3.75
CA TYR A 118 -10.48 -3.27 -4.89
C TYR A 118 -9.16 -3.95 -4.55
N ALA A 119 -8.63 -4.69 -5.52
CA ALA A 119 -7.36 -5.40 -5.45
C ALA A 119 -6.27 -4.62 -6.18
N GLY A 120 -5.14 -4.37 -5.53
CA GLY A 120 -4.00 -3.67 -6.10
C GLY A 120 -2.66 -4.32 -5.79
N VAL A 121 -1.62 -3.80 -6.39
CA VAL A 121 -0.25 -4.24 -6.15
C VAL A 121 0.71 -3.06 -6.02
N SER A 122 1.85 -3.28 -5.39
CA SER A 122 2.91 -2.28 -5.27
C SER A 122 4.26 -2.90 -5.67
N ASN A 123 5.10 -2.13 -6.36
CA ASN A 123 6.44 -2.54 -6.77
C ASN A 123 6.53 -3.71 -7.77
N PHE A 124 5.46 -4.05 -8.43
CA PHE A 124 5.45 -5.07 -9.48
C PHE A 124 6.09 -4.53 -10.77
N ASN A 125 6.88 -5.36 -11.42
CA ASN A 125 7.38 -5.11 -12.77
C ASN A 125 6.38 -5.58 -13.83
N MET A 126 6.70 -5.33 -15.11
CA MET A 126 5.84 -5.67 -16.25
C MET A 126 5.56 -7.18 -16.35
N GLU A 127 6.58 -8.02 -16.14
CA GLU A 127 6.44 -9.47 -16.22
C GLU A 127 5.48 -9.98 -15.13
N GLN A 128 5.67 -9.51 -13.90
CA GLN A 128 4.82 -9.87 -12.76
C GLN A 128 3.37 -9.42 -12.95
N LEU A 129 3.15 -8.21 -13.49
CA LEU A 129 1.80 -7.75 -13.82
C LEU A 129 1.12 -8.66 -14.84
N LYS A 130 1.82 -9.07 -15.89
CA LYS A 130 1.29 -9.99 -16.91
C LYS A 130 0.97 -11.37 -16.37
N ARG A 131 1.69 -11.85 -15.35
CA ARG A 131 1.44 -13.14 -14.70
C ARG A 131 0.14 -13.14 -13.90
N ILE A 132 -0.16 -12.05 -13.22
CA ILE A 132 -1.31 -11.97 -12.31
C ILE A 132 -2.61 -11.49 -12.98
N GLN A 133 -2.53 -10.70 -14.04
CA GLN A 133 -3.68 -10.12 -14.73
C GLN A 133 -4.72 -11.16 -15.20
N PRO A 134 -4.35 -12.36 -15.68
CA PRO A 134 -5.30 -13.40 -16.05
C PRO A 134 -6.05 -14.03 -14.87
N ILE A 135 -5.53 -13.93 -13.65
CA ILE A 135 -6.14 -14.51 -12.44
C ILE A 135 -7.26 -13.59 -11.95
N HIS A 136 -6.97 -12.31 -11.81
CA HIS A 136 -7.92 -11.28 -11.41
C HIS A 136 -7.46 -9.91 -11.93
N PRO A 137 -8.35 -9.03 -12.39
CA PRO A 137 -7.98 -7.69 -12.83
C PRO A 137 -7.27 -6.89 -11.74
N VAL A 138 -6.14 -6.27 -12.08
CA VAL A 138 -5.42 -5.35 -11.19
C VAL A 138 -6.09 -3.99 -11.25
N THR A 139 -6.61 -3.50 -10.12
CA THR A 139 -7.24 -2.17 -10.07
C THR A 139 -6.20 -1.05 -10.04
N SER A 140 -5.10 -1.24 -9.30
CA SER A 140 -4.06 -0.23 -9.19
C SER A 140 -2.66 -0.83 -9.01
N LEU A 141 -1.68 -0.09 -9.53
CA LEU A 141 -0.26 -0.31 -9.24
C LEU A 141 0.28 0.90 -8.45
N GLN A 142 1.01 0.62 -7.36
CA GLN A 142 1.70 1.64 -6.58
C GLN A 142 3.22 1.55 -6.82
N PRO A 143 3.78 2.30 -7.80
CA PRO A 143 5.21 2.33 -8.08
C PRO A 143 5.88 3.56 -7.48
N PRO A 144 7.22 3.56 -7.30
CA PRO A 144 7.97 4.79 -7.07
C PRO A 144 7.95 5.66 -8.34
N TYR A 145 7.53 6.92 -8.21
CA TYR A 145 7.51 7.83 -9.35
C TYR A 145 7.73 9.28 -8.92
N SER A 146 8.67 9.94 -9.55
CA SER A 146 9.01 11.34 -9.26
C SER A 146 9.73 11.98 -10.45
N MET A 147 10.04 13.28 -10.36
CA MET A 147 10.85 13.96 -11.37
C MET A 147 12.25 13.37 -11.57
N LEU A 148 12.78 12.65 -10.56
CA LEU A 148 14.11 12.03 -10.59
C LEU A 148 14.08 10.52 -10.82
N ARG A 149 12.89 9.91 -10.78
CA ARG A 149 12.71 8.47 -10.92
C ARG A 149 11.56 8.22 -11.88
N ARG A 150 11.90 8.06 -13.15
CA ARG A 150 10.96 8.08 -14.27
C ARG A 150 10.90 6.77 -15.07
N GLU A 151 11.57 5.73 -14.63
CA GLU A 151 11.69 4.45 -15.33
C GLU A 151 10.32 3.80 -15.64
N VAL A 152 9.32 4.08 -14.81
CA VAL A 152 7.95 3.58 -15.02
C VAL A 152 7.29 4.12 -16.30
N GLU A 153 7.79 5.24 -16.86
CA GLU A 153 7.22 5.87 -18.06
C GLU A 153 7.46 5.05 -19.32
N GLU A 154 8.50 4.23 -19.34
CA GLU A 154 8.92 3.50 -20.55
C GLU A 154 7.97 2.35 -20.89
N GLU A 155 7.58 1.55 -19.93
CA GLU A 155 6.77 0.35 -20.15
C GLU A 155 5.54 0.29 -19.22
N ILE A 156 5.71 0.57 -17.93
CA ILE A 156 4.67 0.35 -16.91
C ILE A 156 3.48 1.29 -17.12
N LEU A 157 3.71 2.60 -17.28
CA LEU A 157 2.61 3.55 -17.49
C LEU A 157 1.81 3.28 -18.77
N PRO A 158 2.44 3.03 -19.95
CA PRO A 158 1.71 2.61 -21.15
C PRO A 158 0.87 1.35 -20.92
N TYR A 159 1.44 0.31 -20.33
CA TYR A 159 0.72 -0.92 -20.03
C TYR A 159 -0.47 -0.69 -19.08
N CYS A 160 -0.26 0.05 -17.99
CA CYS A 160 -1.32 0.35 -17.04
C CYS A 160 -2.46 1.13 -17.71
N ARG A 161 -2.15 2.08 -18.59
CA ARG A 161 -3.14 2.84 -19.33
C ARG A 161 -3.95 1.94 -20.27
N GLU A 162 -3.32 1.04 -21.01
CA GLU A 162 -3.98 0.11 -21.92
C GLU A 162 -4.89 -0.88 -21.19
N ASN A 163 -4.49 -1.28 -19.98
CA ASN A 163 -5.23 -2.26 -19.17
C ASN A 163 -6.12 -1.62 -18.09
N GLN A 164 -6.31 -0.30 -18.11
CA GLN A 164 -7.15 0.46 -17.16
C GLN A 164 -6.72 0.29 -15.69
N ILE A 165 -5.41 0.13 -15.44
CA ILE A 165 -4.82 0.03 -14.10
C ILE A 165 -4.50 1.44 -13.61
N GLY A 166 -5.05 1.82 -12.46
CA GLY A 166 -4.76 3.10 -11.80
C GLY A 166 -3.33 3.17 -11.27
N ILE A 167 -2.72 4.36 -11.29
CA ILE A 167 -1.38 4.57 -10.72
C ILE A 167 -1.48 5.36 -9.41
N VAL A 168 -0.94 4.80 -8.33
CA VAL A 168 -0.81 5.45 -7.03
C VAL A 168 0.68 5.65 -6.74
N ALA A 169 1.24 6.77 -7.20
CA ALA A 169 2.68 7.03 -7.08
C ALA A 169 3.13 7.23 -5.63
N TYR A 170 4.24 6.60 -5.23
CA TYR A 170 4.86 6.88 -3.94
C TYR A 170 6.22 7.57 -4.08
N SER A 171 6.68 8.23 -3.01
CA SER A 171 7.93 9.01 -2.95
C SER A 171 8.05 10.13 -4.01
N PRO A 172 6.98 10.89 -4.36
CA PRO A 172 7.06 11.92 -5.38
C PRO A 172 8.04 13.04 -5.02
N MET A 173 8.29 13.28 -3.74
CA MET A 173 9.23 14.30 -3.24
C MET A 173 10.62 13.75 -2.93
N GLN A 174 10.92 12.47 -3.23
CA GLN A 174 12.21 11.80 -3.02
C GLN A 174 12.79 12.05 -1.62
N ALA A 175 12.06 11.61 -0.57
CA ALA A 175 12.42 11.82 0.83
C ALA A 175 12.76 13.30 1.20
N GLY A 176 12.14 14.23 0.51
CA GLY A 176 12.32 15.66 0.73
C GLY A 176 13.37 16.33 -0.17
N LEU A 177 14.08 15.60 -1.02
CA LEU A 177 15.09 16.15 -1.93
C LEU A 177 14.50 17.23 -2.86
N LEU A 178 13.27 17.02 -3.33
CA LEU A 178 12.59 17.96 -4.24
C LEU A 178 11.84 19.10 -3.55
N THR A 179 11.95 19.23 -2.24
CA THR A 179 11.27 20.31 -1.49
C THR A 179 11.94 21.68 -1.59
N GLY A 180 13.12 21.78 -2.20
CA GLY A 180 13.96 22.98 -2.20
C GLY A 180 14.65 23.28 -0.86
N ARG A 181 14.46 22.43 0.16
CA ARG A 181 15.11 22.59 1.48
C ARG A 181 16.42 21.81 1.63
N PHE A 182 16.86 21.10 0.58
CA PHE A 182 18.15 20.43 0.56
C PHE A 182 19.24 21.40 0.09
N SER A 183 20.20 21.70 0.98
CA SER A 183 21.41 22.46 0.65
C SER A 183 22.64 21.55 0.63
N LYS A 184 23.72 21.99 -0.03
CA LYS A 184 25.01 21.27 -0.01
C LYS A 184 25.51 21.07 1.44
N GLU A 185 25.35 22.09 2.28
CA GLU A 185 25.72 22.05 3.69
C GLU A 185 24.92 20.99 4.47
N ARG A 186 23.60 20.90 4.23
CA ARG A 186 22.76 19.87 4.85
C ARG A 186 23.17 18.46 4.43
N VAL A 187 23.52 18.26 3.15
CA VAL A 187 24.00 16.96 2.66
C VAL A 187 25.33 16.57 3.31
N GLN A 188 26.26 17.51 3.46
CA GLN A 188 27.56 17.28 4.10
C GLN A 188 27.43 16.93 5.59
N ASN A 189 26.36 17.37 6.25
CA ASN A 189 26.09 17.15 7.67
C ASN A 189 25.17 15.93 7.91
N LEU A 190 24.74 15.20 6.87
CA LEU A 190 24.05 13.92 7.03
C LEU A 190 25.07 12.87 7.46
N THR A 191 25.05 12.51 8.73
CA THR A 191 25.75 11.31 9.21
C THR A 191 25.01 10.08 8.73
N ALA A 192 25.74 9.14 8.14
CA ALA A 192 25.24 7.86 7.66
C ALA A 192 24.67 7.00 8.80
#